data_266c761d86da9e194e3dded5b86fbf54
#
_entry.id   266c761d86da9e194e3dded5b86fbf54
#
_cell.length_a   1.000
_cell.length_b   1.000
_cell.length_c   1.000
_cell.angle_alpha   90.00
_cell.angle_beta   90.00
_cell.angle_gamma   90.00
#
_symmetry.space_group_name_H-M   'P 1'
#
loop_
_entity.id
_entity.type
_entity.pdbx_description
1 polymer ?
#
loop_
_entity_poly.entity_id
_entity_poly.type
_entity_poly.pdbx_seq_one_letter_code
_entity_poly.pdbx_strand_id
1 'polypeptide(L)'
;ETVVEQQDNVDIIVAADEKEGERFWEDRHRLSAIAKRTSGFKMNEDVVIPMDRIPDFALFLEQINLECTAASYRYALQEVGRLPGFPMEDKDFNREFSQASKAASGDVAATEISDMELAARAEDFLAKLKEKYPHLAKKIDKIREYMDASRIVVASHMHAGDGNCHVNIPVNSNDAHMLEEAEETAARIMAECQEMGGEVSGEHGIGITKI
;
A
#
# COMPACT_ATOMS: atom_id res chain seq x y z
N GLU A 1 -15.83 0.30 27.44
CA GLU A 1 -15.79 1.78 27.68
C GLU A 1 -14.49 2.19 28.38
N THR A 2 -14.13 1.64 29.52
CA THR A 2 -13.01 2.12 30.37
C THR A 2 -11.61 2.02 29.74
N VAL A 3 -11.37 1.14 28.77
CA VAL A 3 -10.06 0.96 28.14
C VAL A 3 -9.85 1.95 27.00
N VAL A 4 -10.90 2.34 26.30
CA VAL A 4 -10.83 3.25 25.15
C VAL A 4 -10.86 4.71 25.60
N GLU A 5 -11.59 5.01 26.69
CA GLU A 5 -11.63 6.37 27.31
C GLU A 5 -10.27 6.85 27.85
N GLN A 6 -9.29 5.95 27.98
CA GLN A 6 -7.92 6.29 28.44
C GLN A 6 -6.95 6.65 27.29
N GLN A 7 -7.42 6.63 26.06
CA GLN A 7 -6.60 6.95 24.88
C GLN A 7 -6.88 8.39 24.42
N ASP A 8 -5.93 9.24 24.53
CA ASP A 8 -5.96 10.58 23.90
C ASP A 8 -6.02 10.41 22.37
N ASN A 9 -6.98 11.03 21.71
CA ASN A 9 -7.24 11.00 20.26
C ASN A 9 -8.12 9.83 19.72
N VAL A 10 -8.98 9.26 20.52
CA VAL A 10 -10.00 8.30 20.05
C VAL A 10 -11.40 8.90 20.22
N ASP A 11 -12.10 9.09 19.11
CA ASP A 11 -13.52 9.42 19.11
C ASP A 11 -14.36 8.14 19.22
N ILE A 12 -15.12 8.04 20.32
CA ILE A 12 -16.01 6.89 20.55
C ILE A 12 -17.44 7.34 20.20
N ILE A 13 -18.01 6.68 19.21
CA ILE A 13 -19.42 6.84 18.86
C ILE A 13 -20.17 5.57 19.28
N VAL A 14 -21.08 5.70 20.23
CA VAL A 14 -21.90 4.60 20.72
C VAL A 14 -23.31 4.78 20.17
N ALA A 15 -23.82 3.78 19.45
CA ALA A 15 -25.19 3.78 18.97
C ALA A 15 -26.17 3.88 20.15
N ALA A 16 -27.07 4.85 20.12
CA ALA A 16 -28.05 5.06 21.18
C ALA A 16 -29.20 4.03 21.14
N ASP A 17 -29.46 3.46 19.96
CA ASP A 17 -30.46 2.44 19.73
C ASP A 17 -30.08 1.52 18.54
N GLU A 18 -30.88 0.48 18.32
CA GLU A 18 -30.68 -0.50 17.25
C GLU A 18 -30.69 0.14 15.86
N LYS A 19 -31.54 1.15 15.64
CA LYS A 19 -31.69 1.85 14.37
C LYS A 19 -30.45 2.69 14.04
N GLU A 20 -29.81 3.28 15.04
CA GLU A 20 -28.55 4.00 14.86
C GLU A 20 -27.39 3.02 14.61
N GLY A 21 -27.41 1.87 15.28
CA GLY A 21 -26.47 0.77 15.01
C GLY A 21 -26.59 0.26 13.58
N GLU A 22 -27.80 0.07 13.05
CA GLU A 22 -28.03 -0.32 11.65
C GLU A 22 -27.41 0.67 10.66
N ARG A 23 -27.44 1.97 10.94
CA ARG A 23 -26.81 3.00 10.08
C ARG A 23 -25.30 2.85 10.01
N PHE A 24 -24.63 2.51 11.11
CA PHE A 24 -23.19 2.24 11.11
C PHE A 24 -22.86 0.98 10.28
N TRP A 25 -23.72 -0.04 10.32
CA TRP A 25 -23.60 -1.22 9.48
C TRP A 25 -23.85 -0.93 7.99
N GLU A 26 -24.76 -0.02 7.65
CA GLU A 26 -24.97 0.42 6.25
C GLU A 26 -23.71 1.04 5.66
N ASP A 27 -23.01 1.88 6.40
CA ASP A 27 -21.76 2.50 5.94
C ASP A 27 -20.67 1.45 5.72
N ARG A 28 -20.57 0.44 6.58
CA ARG A 28 -19.68 -0.71 6.38
C ARG A 28 -20.02 -1.49 5.09
N HIS A 29 -21.30 -1.73 4.82
CA HIS A 29 -21.73 -2.39 3.59
C HIS A 29 -21.41 -1.54 2.33
N ARG A 30 -21.48 -0.23 2.45
CA ARG A 30 -21.11 0.71 1.36
C ARG A 30 -19.61 0.66 1.04
N LEU A 31 -18.75 0.56 2.04
CA LEU A 31 -17.30 0.40 1.84
C LEU A 31 -16.99 -0.87 1.05
N SER A 32 -17.66 -1.98 1.37
CA SER A 32 -17.56 -3.23 0.62
C SER A 32 -18.01 -3.10 -0.85
N ALA A 33 -19.05 -2.28 -1.10
CA ALA A 33 -19.55 -2.01 -2.46
C ALA A 33 -18.62 -1.07 -3.25
N ILE A 34 -17.93 -0.15 -2.59
CA ILE A 34 -16.91 0.72 -3.22
C ILE A 34 -15.72 -0.13 -3.67
N ALA A 35 -15.27 -1.08 -2.86
CA ALA A 35 -14.22 -2.03 -3.25
C ALA A 35 -14.61 -2.90 -4.47
N LYS A 36 -15.90 -3.16 -4.69
CA LYS A 36 -16.41 -3.88 -5.87
C LYS A 36 -16.46 -3.02 -7.14
N ARG A 37 -16.40 -1.70 -7.03
CA ARG A 37 -16.46 -0.75 -8.17
C ARG A 37 -15.09 -0.46 -8.78
N THR A 38 -14.00 -0.85 -8.14
CA THR A 38 -12.69 -0.82 -8.77
C THR A 38 -12.66 -1.93 -9.81
N SER A 39 -12.70 -1.55 -11.08
CA SER A 39 -12.85 -2.43 -12.25
C SER A 39 -11.56 -3.21 -12.61
N GLY A 40 -10.78 -3.61 -11.62
CA GLY A 40 -9.56 -4.38 -11.80
C GLY A 40 -9.68 -5.77 -11.18
N PHE A 41 -8.86 -6.69 -11.66
CA PHE A 41 -8.58 -7.93 -10.94
C PHE A 41 -7.90 -7.56 -9.62
N LYS A 42 -8.20 -8.28 -8.55
CA LYS A 42 -7.54 -8.11 -7.25
C LYS A 42 -7.14 -9.48 -6.72
N MET A 43 -5.95 -9.57 -6.22
CA MET A 43 -5.56 -10.67 -5.36
C MET A 43 -6.18 -10.40 -3.98
N ASN A 44 -6.83 -11.39 -3.42
CA ASN A 44 -7.54 -11.29 -2.16
C ASN A 44 -7.04 -12.40 -1.24
N GLU A 45 -6.26 -12.02 -0.25
CA GLU A 45 -5.78 -12.91 0.79
C GLU A 45 -6.59 -12.72 2.06
N ASP A 46 -6.82 -13.83 2.75
CA ASP A 46 -7.62 -13.93 3.94
C ASP A 46 -6.78 -14.64 5.00
N VAL A 47 -6.35 -13.91 6.00
CA VAL A 47 -5.44 -14.39 7.04
C VAL A 47 -6.02 -14.17 8.43
N VAL A 48 -5.63 -14.99 9.39
CA VAL A 48 -5.96 -14.79 10.80
C VAL A 48 -4.69 -14.48 11.57
N ILE A 49 -4.69 -13.35 12.27
CA ILE A 49 -3.56 -12.88 13.06
C ILE A 49 -3.91 -13.00 14.55
N PRO A 50 -3.01 -13.53 15.41
CA PRO A 50 -3.20 -13.49 16.86
C PRO A 50 -3.50 -12.07 17.33
N MET A 51 -4.46 -11.92 18.24
CA MET A 51 -4.96 -10.60 18.66
C MET A 51 -3.89 -9.66 19.18
N ASP A 52 -2.92 -10.18 19.90
CA ASP A 52 -1.77 -9.44 20.45
C ASP A 52 -0.73 -9.05 19.39
N ARG A 53 -0.80 -9.64 18.19
CA ARG A 53 0.09 -9.36 17.06
C ARG A 53 -0.53 -8.46 15.99
N ILE A 54 -1.82 -8.09 16.13
CA ILE A 54 -2.49 -7.21 15.16
C ILE A 54 -1.75 -5.87 14.96
N PRO A 55 -1.26 -5.18 16.00
CA PRO A 55 -0.49 -3.95 15.79
C PRO A 55 0.80 -4.15 14.99
N ASP A 56 1.52 -5.23 15.24
CA ASP A 56 2.76 -5.56 14.53
C ASP A 56 2.46 -5.85 13.05
N PHE A 57 1.38 -6.58 12.79
CA PHE A 57 0.95 -6.88 11.42
C PHE A 57 0.50 -5.62 10.66
N ALA A 58 -0.17 -4.69 11.33
CA ALA A 58 -0.53 -3.41 10.73
C ALA A 58 0.70 -2.60 10.33
N LEU A 59 1.71 -2.51 11.20
CA LEU A 59 3.00 -1.86 10.90
C LEU A 59 3.74 -2.55 9.76
N PHE A 60 3.68 -3.87 9.68
CA PHE A 60 4.26 -4.63 8.58
C PHE A 60 3.57 -4.29 7.23
N LEU A 61 2.24 -4.18 7.20
CA LEU A 61 1.52 -3.79 5.99
C LEU A 61 1.84 -2.34 5.56
N GLU A 62 1.99 -1.43 6.52
CA GLU A 62 2.45 -0.06 6.25
C GLU A 62 3.88 -0.06 5.67
N GLN A 63 4.77 -0.91 6.21
CA GLN A 63 6.13 -1.05 5.69
C GLN A 63 6.13 -1.58 4.25
N ILE A 64 5.32 -2.59 3.93
CA ILE A 64 5.17 -3.09 2.55
C ILE A 64 4.68 -1.97 1.62
N ASN A 65 3.65 -1.22 2.01
CA ASN A 65 3.14 -0.11 1.20
C ASN A 65 4.22 0.96 0.95
N LEU A 66 5.01 1.29 1.97
CA LEU A 66 6.14 2.20 1.83
C LEU A 66 7.18 1.68 0.83
N GLU A 67 7.56 0.41 0.94
CA GLU A 67 8.52 -0.23 0.03
C GLU A 67 8.02 -0.27 -1.42
N CYS A 68 6.75 -0.65 -1.63
CA CYS A 68 6.13 -0.67 -2.96
C CYS A 68 6.06 0.74 -3.58
N THR A 69 5.68 1.75 -2.79
CA THR A 69 5.66 3.15 -3.23
C THR A 69 7.06 3.62 -3.60
N ALA A 70 8.05 3.30 -2.76
CA ALA A 70 9.44 3.66 -2.98
C ALA A 70 10.05 2.93 -4.19
N ALA A 71 9.71 1.66 -4.41
CA ALA A 71 10.15 0.89 -5.57
C ALA A 71 9.61 1.50 -6.88
N SER A 72 8.33 1.83 -6.90
CA SER A 72 7.68 2.52 -8.03
C SER A 72 8.33 3.89 -8.31
N TYR A 73 8.58 4.68 -7.25
CA TYR A 73 9.26 5.97 -7.37
C TYR A 73 10.71 5.81 -7.85
N ARG A 74 11.47 4.86 -7.30
CA ARG A 74 12.83 4.55 -7.75
C ARG A 74 12.86 4.18 -9.23
N TYR A 75 11.91 3.34 -9.68
CA TYR A 75 11.76 3.01 -11.09
C TYR A 75 11.53 4.26 -11.94
N ALA A 76 10.61 5.13 -11.55
CA ALA A 76 10.34 6.38 -12.26
C ALA A 76 11.58 7.26 -12.37
N LEU A 77 12.34 7.42 -11.29
CA LEU A 77 13.61 8.17 -11.30
C LEU A 77 14.66 7.50 -12.21
N GLN A 78 14.74 6.17 -12.21
CA GLN A 78 15.65 5.43 -13.09
C GLN A 78 15.32 5.68 -14.56
N GLU A 79 14.06 5.65 -14.93
CA GLU A 79 13.60 5.93 -16.29
C GLU A 79 13.84 7.41 -16.68
N VAL A 80 13.61 8.35 -15.75
CA VAL A 80 13.94 9.77 -15.97
C VAL A 80 15.43 9.95 -16.24
N GLY A 81 16.30 9.31 -15.45
CA GLY A 81 17.76 9.38 -15.64
C GLY A 81 18.25 8.79 -16.98
N ARG A 82 17.50 7.87 -17.57
CA ARG A 82 17.79 7.28 -18.89
C ARG A 82 17.32 8.13 -20.07
N LEU A 83 16.57 9.22 -19.81
CA LEU A 83 16.07 10.06 -20.88
C LEU A 83 17.22 10.77 -21.61
N PRO A 84 17.26 10.73 -22.94
CA PRO A 84 18.27 11.49 -23.71
C PRO A 84 18.20 12.98 -23.39
N GLY A 85 19.33 13.54 -22.95
CA GLY A 85 19.45 14.94 -22.57
C GLY A 85 19.15 15.24 -21.09
N PHE A 86 18.91 14.21 -20.26
CA PHE A 86 18.85 14.39 -18.81
C PHE A 86 20.27 14.42 -18.21
N PRO A 87 20.65 15.45 -17.44
CA PRO A 87 21.95 15.53 -16.79
C PRO A 87 21.99 14.63 -15.53
N MET A 88 22.71 13.52 -15.63
CA MET A 88 22.88 12.57 -14.52
C MET A 88 23.61 13.13 -13.29
N GLU A 89 24.32 14.25 -13.45
CA GLU A 89 25.02 14.97 -12.36
C GLU A 89 24.10 15.89 -11.54
N ASP A 90 22.81 15.92 -11.81
CA ASP A 90 21.84 16.68 -11.03
C ASP A 90 21.81 16.18 -9.58
N LYS A 91 22.26 17.05 -8.66
CA LYS A 91 22.39 16.69 -7.24
C LYS A 91 21.04 16.40 -6.57
N ASP A 92 20.00 17.11 -6.96
CA ASP A 92 18.67 16.92 -6.39
C ASP A 92 18.07 15.60 -6.85
N PHE A 93 18.25 15.26 -8.12
CA PHE A 93 17.90 13.96 -8.68
C PHE A 93 18.61 12.80 -7.95
N ASN A 94 19.92 12.89 -7.80
CA ASN A 94 20.70 11.85 -7.14
C ASN A 94 20.31 11.66 -5.67
N ARG A 95 19.97 12.75 -4.97
CA ARG A 95 19.47 12.69 -3.61
C ARG A 95 18.13 11.96 -3.54
N GLU A 96 17.18 12.32 -4.39
CA GLU A 96 15.85 11.69 -4.43
C GLU A 96 15.95 10.21 -4.82
N PHE A 97 16.76 9.89 -5.83
CA PHE A 97 17.03 8.51 -6.22
C PHE A 97 17.59 7.67 -5.07
N SER A 98 18.57 8.23 -4.33
CA SER A 98 19.15 7.55 -3.16
C SER A 98 18.11 7.32 -2.07
N GLN A 99 17.23 8.29 -1.79
CA GLN A 99 16.19 8.17 -0.76
C GLN A 99 15.13 7.15 -1.15
N ALA A 100 14.64 7.20 -2.39
CA ALA A 100 13.70 6.20 -2.90
C ALA A 100 14.32 4.79 -2.86
N SER A 101 15.61 4.66 -3.19
CA SER A 101 16.30 3.38 -3.13
C SER A 101 16.39 2.82 -1.71
N LYS A 102 16.69 3.66 -0.72
CA LYS A 102 16.75 3.26 0.70
C LYS A 102 15.39 2.84 1.24
N ALA A 103 14.34 3.60 0.93
CA ALA A 103 12.99 3.22 1.35
C ALA A 103 12.53 1.92 0.68
N ALA A 104 12.85 1.71 -0.61
CA ALA A 104 12.52 0.47 -1.31
C ALA A 104 13.28 -0.76 -0.81
N SER A 105 14.47 -0.58 -0.20
CA SER A 105 15.23 -1.68 0.41
C SER A 105 14.89 -1.92 1.88
N GLY A 106 13.93 -1.19 2.45
CA GLY A 106 13.59 -1.32 3.87
C GLY A 106 14.57 -0.61 4.82
N ASP A 107 15.53 0.18 4.31
CA ASP A 107 16.46 0.94 5.14
C ASP A 107 15.81 2.18 5.80
N VAL A 108 14.54 2.45 5.47
CA VAL A 108 13.72 3.50 6.06
C VAL A 108 12.43 2.86 6.54
N ALA A 109 12.09 3.07 7.79
CA ALA A 109 10.88 2.50 8.39
C ALA A 109 9.62 3.33 8.08
N ALA A 110 8.47 2.67 8.00
CA ALA A 110 7.16 3.32 7.84
C ALA A 110 6.81 4.27 9.00
N THR A 111 7.47 4.13 10.15
CA THR A 111 7.38 5.07 11.29
C THR A 111 8.16 6.37 11.07
N GLU A 112 9.11 6.39 10.14
CA GLU A 112 9.90 7.59 9.81
C GLU A 112 9.27 8.39 8.67
N ILE A 113 8.67 7.70 7.69
CA ILE A 113 7.96 8.30 6.57
C ILE A 113 6.83 7.36 6.14
N SER A 114 5.64 7.87 5.90
CA SER A 114 4.53 7.08 5.37
C SER A 114 4.62 6.93 3.84
N ASP A 115 3.96 5.91 3.31
CA ASP A 115 3.82 5.71 1.86
C ASP A 115 3.09 6.89 1.20
N MET A 116 2.12 7.50 1.87
CA MET A 116 1.40 8.69 1.39
C MET A 116 2.32 9.92 1.30
N GLU A 117 3.18 10.14 2.30
CA GLU A 117 4.15 11.24 2.28
C GLU A 117 5.18 11.04 1.18
N LEU A 118 5.66 9.81 1.01
CA LEU A 118 6.60 9.48 -0.06
C LEU A 118 5.96 9.64 -1.45
N ALA A 119 4.69 9.23 -1.63
CA ALA A 119 3.95 9.43 -2.88
C ALA A 119 3.77 10.92 -3.20
N ALA A 120 3.38 11.73 -2.22
CA ALA A 120 3.25 13.18 -2.40
C ALA A 120 4.60 13.84 -2.76
N ARG A 121 5.69 13.39 -2.13
CA ARG A 121 7.06 13.84 -2.43
C ARG A 121 7.49 13.45 -3.84
N ALA A 122 7.16 12.23 -4.29
CA ALA A 122 7.46 11.76 -5.63
C ALA A 122 6.77 12.63 -6.69
N GLU A 123 5.48 12.91 -6.50
CA GLU A 123 4.70 13.80 -7.37
C GLU A 123 5.30 15.20 -7.47
N ASP A 124 5.60 15.82 -6.32
CA ASP A 124 6.20 17.17 -6.26
C ASP A 124 7.57 17.20 -6.94
N PHE A 125 8.40 16.18 -6.72
CA PHE A 125 9.73 16.12 -7.30
C PHE A 125 9.69 15.92 -8.82
N LEU A 126 8.83 15.03 -9.34
CA LEU A 126 8.67 14.85 -10.79
C LEU A 126 8.10 16.10 -11.47
N ALA A 127 7.20 16.85 -10.78
CA ALA A 127 6.73 18.15 -11.26
C ALA A 127 7.88 19.17 -11.35
N LYS A 128 8.72 19.26 -10.33
CA LYS A 128 9.93 20.13 -10.33
C LYS A 128 10.93 19.76 -11.42
N LEU A 129 11.14 18.46 -11.67
CA LEU A 129 12.00 18.03 -12.79
C LEU A 129 11.44 18.46 -14.14
N LYS A 130 10.13 18.42 -14.31
CA LYS A 130 9.47 18.88 -15.52
C LYS A 130 9.62 20.39 -15.75
N GLU A 131 9.53 21.18 -14.69
CA GLU A 131 9.79 22.62 -14.75
C GLU A 131 11.26 22.92 -15.05
N LYS A 132 12.18 22.21 -14.41
CA LYS A 132 13.63 22.37 -14.61
C LYS A 132 14.08 21.92 -15.98
N TYR A 133 13.45 20.90 -16.57
CA TYR A 133 13.78 20.31 -17.88
C TYR A 133 12.57 20.28 -18.83
N PRO A 134 12.08 21.44 -19.33
CA PRO A 134 10.85 21.52 -20.13
C PRO A 134 10.88 20.67 -21.41
N HIS A 135 12.07 20.43 -21.98
CA HIS A 135 12.25 19.59 -23.18
C HIS A 135 11.97 18.10 -22.90
N LEU A 136 11.98 17.66 -21.63
CA LEU A 136 11.67 16.31 -21.19
C LEU A 136 10.25 16.17 -20.62
N ALA A 137 9.51 17.28 -20.45
CA ALA A 137 8.24 17.34 -19.72
C ALA A 137 7.26 16.23 -20.13
N LYS A 138 6.98 16.07 -21.44
CA LYS A 138 6.07 15.04 -21.94
C LYS A 138 6.51 13.59 -21.64
N LYS A 139 7.82 13.35 -21.56
CA LYS A 139 8.37 12.03 -21.24
C LYS A 139 8.28 11.76 -19.75
N ILE A 140 8.56 12.77 -18.93
CA ILE A 140 8.39 12.70 -17.47
C ILE A 140 6.92 12.46 -17.10
N ASP A 141 5.96 13.12 -17.78
CA ASP A 141 4.52 12.89 -17.57
C ASP A 141 4.15 11.43 -17.83
N LYS A 142 4.63 10.83 -18.92
CA LYS A 142 4.36 9.41 -19.22
C LYS A 142 4.95 8.45 -18.18
N ILE A 143 6.16 8.74 -17.70
CA ILE A 143 6.80 7.94 -16.66
C ILE A 143 5.99 8.02 -15.36
N ARG A 144 5.52 9.22 -14.99
CA ARG A 144 4.67 9.45 -13.83
C ARG A 144 3.34 8.70 -13.94
N GLU A 145 2.65 8.83 -15.08
CA GLU A 145 1.39 8.11 -15.35
C GLU A 145 1.57 6.59 -15.21
N TYR A 146 2.68 6.05 -15.73
CA TYR A 146 3.00 4.63 -15.58
C TYR A 146 3.28 4.26 -14.12
N MET A 147 4.09 5.05 -13.40
CA MET A 147 4.38 4.86 -11.98
C MET A 147 3.08 4.76 -11.16
N ASP A 148 2.14 5.67 -11.39
CA ASP A 148 0.86 5.69 -10.67
C ASP A 148 -0.03 4.50 -11.03
N ALA A 149 -0.03 4.09 -12.30
CA ALA A 149 -0.86 3.00 -12.79
C ALA A 149 -0.34 1.60 -12.41
N SER A 150 0.98 1.44 -12.24
CA SER A 150 1.65 0.15 -11.97
C SER A 150 2.00 -0.06 -10.50
N ARG A 151 1.78 0.94 -9.63
CA ARG A 151 2.11 0.83 -8.21
C ARG A 151 1.28 -0.24 -7.50
N ILE A 152 1.96 -1.13 -6.80
CA ILE A 152 1.29 -2.07 -5.89
C ILE A 152 0.79 -1.30 -4.66
N VAL A 153 -0.46 -1.55 -4.30
CA VAL A 153 -1.11 -1.01 -3.10
C VAL A 153 -1.73 -2.17 -2.33
N VAL A 154 -1.36 -2.31 -1.09
CA VAL A 154 -1.93 -3.30 -0.18
C VAL A 154 -2.99 -2.59 0.67
N ALA A 155 -4.25 -2.93 0.42
CA ALA A 155 -5.37 -2.45 1.22
C ALA A 155 -5.86 -3.58 2.14
N SER A 156 -6.08 -3.29 3.41
CA SER A 156 -6.58 -4.26 4.36
C SER A 156 -7.85 -3.79 5.04
N HIS A 157 -8.70 -4.73 5.39
CA HIS A 157 -9.80 -4.54 6.32
C HIS A 157 -9.93 -5.79 7.19
N MET A 158 -10.32 -5.64 8.43
CA MET A 158 -10.32 -6.75 9.35
C MET A 158 -11.54 -6.81 10.26
N HIS A 159 -11.85 -8.02 10.66
CA HIS A 159 -12.68 -8.31 11.80
C HIS A 159 -11.76 -8.37 13.04
N ALA A 160 -11.41 -7.20 13.59
CA ALA A 160 -10.38 -7.11 14.63
C ALA A 160 -10.70 -7.94 15.89
N GLY A 161 -11.99 -8.21 16.19
CA GLY A 161 -12.39 -9.06 17.30
C GLY A 161 -12.04 -10.54 17.14
N ASP A 162 -11.81 -10.99 15.91
CA ASP A 162 -11.51 -12.38 15.57
C ASP A 162 -10.10 -12.56 15.02
N GLY A 163 -9.37 -11.46 14.84
CA GLY A 163 -8.04 -11.46 14.20
C GLY A 163 -8.08 -11.71 12.69
N ASN A 164 -9.26 -11.82 12.09
CA ASN A 164 -9.39 -12.08 10.65
C ASN A 164 -9.14 -10.81 9.83
N CYS A 165 -8.14 -10.87 8.95
CA CYS A 165 -7.72 -9.77 8.11
C CYS A 165 -7.83 -10.14 6.62
N HIS A 166 -8.63 -9.38 5.89
CA HIS A 166 -8.71 -9.47 4.44
C HIS A 166 -7.73 -8.47 3.82
N VAL A 167 -6.78 -8.98 3.07
CA VAL A 167 -5.78 -8.19 2.35
C VAL A 167 -6.13 -8.19 0.87
N ASN A 168 -6.23 -7.01 0.28
CA ASN A 168 -6.55 -6.83 -1.13
C ASN A 168 -5.41 -6.11 -1.84
N ILE A 169 -4.93 -6.69 -2.93
CA ILE A 169 -3.92 -6.13 -3.81
C ILE A 169 -4.56 -5.92 -5.19
N PRO A 170 -5.02 -4.70 -5.52
CA PRO A 170 -5.55 -4.41 -6.86
C PRO A 170 -4.44 -4.53 -7.89
N VAL A 171 -4.72 -5.22 -9.00
CA VAL A 171 -3.76 -5.40 -10.09
C VAL A 171 -4.40 -5.19 -11.45
N ASN A 172 -3.62 -4.68 -12.40
CA ASN A 172 -3.99 -4.68 -13.81
C ASN A 172 -3.62 -6.03 -14.42
N SER A 173 -4.62 -6.86 -14.73
CA SER A 173 -4.41 -8.19 -15.29
C SER A 173 -3.70 -8.23 -16.66
N ASN A 174 -3.58 -7.08 -17.31
CA ASN A 174 -2.83 -6.95 -18.57
C ASN A 174 -1.35 -6.56 -18.34
N ASP A 175 -0.94 -6.32 -17.10
CA ASP A 175 0.42 -6.00 -16.72
C ASP A 175 1.05 -7.21 -16.02
N ALA A 176 1.85 -7.98 -16.75
CA ALA A 176 2.49 -9.19 -16.23
C ALA A 176 3.48 -8.88 -15.09
N HIS A 177 4.17 -7.74 -15.14
CA HIS A 177 5.11 -7.32 -14.10
C HIS A 177 4.36 -6.98 -12.80
N MET A 178 3.25 -6.24 -12.92
CA MET A 178 2.42 -5.91 -11.76
C MET A 178 1.81 -7.16 -11.12
N LEU A 179 1.44 -8.18 -11.94
CA LEU A 179 0.97 -9.47 -11.42
C LEU A 179 2.06 -10.20 -10.63
N GLU A 180 3.27 -10.28 -11.16
CA GLU A 180 4.41 -10.92 -10.50
C GLU A 180 4.76 -10.22 -9.17
N GLU A 181 4.84 -8.89 -9.15
CA GLU A 181 5.07 -8.12 -7.92
C GLU A 181 3.94 -8.31 -6.90
N ALA A 182 2.69 -8.41 -7.34
CA ALA A 182 1.56 -8.65 -6.45
C ALA A 182 1.60 -10.07 -5.84
N GLU A 183 1.98 -11.09 -6.63
CA GLU A 183 2.18 -12.46 -6.14
C GLU A 183 3.31 -12.54 -5.10
N GLU A 184 4.45 -11.90 -5.36
CA GLU A 184 5.54 -11.82 -4.40
C GLU A 184 5.13 -11.09 -3.11
N THR A 185 4.37 -10.00 -3.24
CA THR A 185 3.84 -9.24 -2.11
C THR A 185 2.87 -10.09 -1.27
N ALA A 186 1.95 -10.80 -1.93
CA ALA A 186 1.02 -11.70 -1.25
C ALA A 186 1.76 -12.84 -0.52
N ALA A 187 2.78 -13.43 -1.15
CA ALA A 187 3.61 -14.46 -0.53
C ALA A 187 4.34 -13.95 0.73
N ARG A 188 4.87 -12.72 0.70
CA ARG A 188 5.49 -12.07 1.87
C ARG A 188 4.49 -11.88 3.01
N ILE A 189 3.26 -11.46 2.69
CA ILE A 189 2.19 -11.26 3.69
C ILE A 189 1.80 -12.58 4.35
N MET A 190 1.68 -13.65 3.57
CA MET A 190 1.39 -14.98 4.11
C MET A 190 2.53 -15.51 4.98
N ALA A 191 3.78 -15.33 4.58
CA ALA A 191 4.94 -15.74 5.37
C ALA A 191 5.00 -15.01 6.71
N GLU A 192 4.83 -13.70 6.73
CA GLU A 192 4.81 -12.90 7.96
C GLU A 192 3.66 -13.29 8.89
N CYS A 193 2.47 -13.55 8.32
CA CYS A 193 1.34 -14.06 9.07
C CYS A 193 1.71 -15.36 9.82
N GLN A 194 2.36 -16.31 9.14
CA GLN A 194 2.81 -17.56 9.73
C GLN A 194 3.90 -17.36 10.80
N GLU A 195 4.85 -16.46 10.55
CA GLU A 195 5.91 -16.11 11.53
C GLU A 195 5.33 -15.49 12.80
N MET A 196 4.23 -14.75 12.67
CA MET A 196 3.48 -14.22 13.81
C MET A 196 2.63 -15.28 14.54
N GLY A 197 2.60 -16.52 14.05
CA GLY A 197 1.76 -17.59 14.58
C GLY A 197 0.31 -17.53 14.13
N GLY A 198 0.03 -16.84 13.03
CA GLY A 198 -1.28 -16.74 12.40
C GLY A 198 -1.56 -17.87 11.42
N GLU A 199 -2.76 -17.84 10.82
CA GLU A 199 -3.25 -18.81 9.86
C GLU A 199 -3.44 -18.14 8.49
N VAL A 200 -3.03 -18.81 7.41
CA VAL A 200 -3.11 -18.26 6.03
C VAL A 200 -4.50 -18.42 5.39
N SER A 201 -5.50 -18.82 6.16
CA SER A 201 -6.89 -18.87 5.72
C SER A 201 -7.83 -18.66 6.92
N GLY A 202 -8.63 -17.61 6.85
CA GLY A 202 -9.72 -17.37 7.80
C GLY A 202 -11.04 -17.98 7.31
N GLU A 203 -11.77 -17.24 6.48
CA GLU A 203 -13.12 -17.60 6.02
C GLU A 203 -13.17 -18.27 4.65
N HIS A 204 -12.21 -18.00 3.76
CA HIS A 204 -12.27 -18.35 2.33
C HIS A 204 -11.69 -19.72 1.98
N GLY A 205 -11.03 -20.39 2.92
CA GLY A 205 -10.34 -21.66 2.67
C GLY A 205 -9.04 -21.50 1.87
N ILE A 206 -8.28 -22.59 1.79
CA ILE A 206 -6.92 -22.58 1.22
C ILE A 206 -6.93 -22.51 -0.33
N GLY A 207 -7.93 -23.10 -0.98
CA GLY A 207 -7.96 -23.18 -2.45
C GLY A 207 -6.76 -23.92 -3.03
N ILE A 208 -6.49 -23.69 -4.33
CA ILE A 208 -5.34 -24.27 -5.03
C ILE A 208 -4.08 -23.39 -4.87
N THR A 209 -4.25 -22.13 -4.56
CA THR A 209 -3.18 -21.09 -4.55
C THR A 209 -2.37 -21.04 -3.27
N LYS A 210 -2.84 -21.67 -2.19
CA LYS A 210 -2.19 -21.64 -0.86
C LYS A 210 -1.63 -23.02 -0.45
N ILE A 211 -1.42 -23.94 -1.43
CA ILE A 211 -0.86 -25.28 -1.18
C ILE A 211 0.67 -25.21 -1.24
#